data_cec47996233637128b04fbd870eeae0d
#
_entry.id   cec47996233637128b04fbd870eeae0d
#
_cell.length_a   1.000
_cell.length_b   1.000
_cell.length_c   1.000
_cell.angle_alpha   90.00
_cell.angle_beta   90.00
_cell.angle_gamma   90.00
#
_symmetry.space_group_name_H-M   'P 1'
#
loop_
_entity.id
_entity.type
_entity.pdbx_description
1 polymer ?
#
loop_
_entity_poly.entity_id
_entity_poly.type
_entity_poly.pdbx_seq_one_letter_code
_entity_poly.pdbx_strand_id
1 'polypeptide(L)'
;VKKLAFDGANIIIAAKTAEPHPKLPGTIFTAAKEIEELGGKCLPVVCDIRFEDNVVAAVEKGVQHFGGIDICINNASAIVPFPTGSVDMKRYDLMQDINTRGTFLVSKICLPYLRKSDHAHILTFSPPLDLDDKWFAPHVAYTISKMGMSLLTLGHAREFKKFSIGVNSLWPLTAIDTAAVRNVLGGENTAKSSRDVSIMAD
;
A
#
# COMPACT_ATOMS: atom_id res chain seq x y z
N VAL A 1 7.02 -7.44 3.63
CA VAL A 1 6.56 -7.96 4.94
C VAL A 1 7.45 -9.08 5.45
N LYS A 2 7.89 -10.07 4.62
CA LYS A 2 8.79 -11.15 5.06
C LYS A 2 10.09 -10.62 5.70
N LYS A 3 10.74 -9.64 5.06
CA LYS A 3 11.96 -9.01 5.60
C LYS A 3 11.71 -8.36 6.96
N LEU A 4 10.63 -7.59 7.10
CA LEU A 4 10.27 -6.97 8.39
C LEU A 4 9.99 -8.01 9.47
N ALA A 5 9.32 -9.10 9.13
CA ALA A 5 9.07 -10.20 10.06
C ALA A 5 10.37 -10.90 10.50
N PHE A 6 11.30 -11.12 9.55
CA PHE A 6 12.63 -11.66 9.84
C PHE A 6 13.41 -10.74 10.79
N ASP A 7 13.26 -9.44 10.65
CA ASP A 7 13.88 -8.43 11.55
C ASP A 7 13.13 -8.28 12.89
N GLY A 8 12.10 -9.12 13.15
CA GLY A 8 11.40 -9.20 14.43
C GLY A 8 10.14 -8.34 14.56
N ALA A 9 9.66 -7.71 13.48
CA ALA A 9 8.43 -6.94 13.52
C ALA A 9 7.19 -7.85 13.66
N ASN A 10 6.21 -7.41 14.45
CA ASN A 10 4.86 -7.97 14.46
C ASN A 10 4.09 -7.41 13.26
N ILE A 11 3.47 -8.25 12.46
CA ILE A 11 2.85 -7.84 11.19
C ILE A 11 1.33 -7.94 11.27
N ILE A 12 0.64 -6.87 10.86
CA ILE A 12 -0.79 -6.88 10.59
C ILE A 12 -0.95 -6.81 9.07
N ILE A 13 -1.53 -7.83 8.45
CA ILE A 13 -1.87 -7.82 7.03
C ILE A 13 -3.35 -7.48 6.89
N ALA A 14 -3.64 -6.25 6.48
CA ALA A 14 -5.00 -5.78 6.22
C ALA A 14 -5.25 -5.69 4.70
N ALA A 15 -6.03 -6.63 4.15
CA ALA A 15 -6.42 -6.62 2.75
C ALA A 15 -7.73 -7.40 2.53
N LYS A 16 -8.36 -7.21 1.37
CA LYS A 16 -9.64 -7.84 1.04
C LYS A 16 -9.53 -9.27 0.52
N THR A 17 -8.33 -9.72 0.08
CA THR A 17 -8.14 -11.02 -0.57
C THR A 17 -8.04 -12.12 0.47
N ALA A 18 -9.20 -12.68 0.85
CA ALA A 18 -9.33 -13.79 1.78
C ALA A 18 -9.39 -15.15 1.07
N GLU A 19 -9.92 -15.18 -0.15
CA GLU A 19 -10.07 -16.38 -0.97
C GLU A 19 -9.07 -16.38 -2.14
N PRO A 20 -8.62 -17.56 -2.60
CA PRO A 20 -7.75 -17.67 -3.76
C PRO A 20 -8.38 -17.05 -5.02
N HIS A 21 -7.57 -16.36 -5.81
CA HIS A 21 -8.00 -15.75 -7.06
C HIS A 21 -7.22 -16.36 -8.23
N PRO A 22 -7.87 -16.72 -9.37
CA PRO A 22 -7.21 -17.43 -10.48
C PRO A 22 -5.99 -16.75 -11.07
N LYS A 23 -5.93 -15.41 -10.98
CA LYS A 23 -4.85 -14.59 -11.57
C LYS A 23 -3.89 -14.00 -10.54
N LEU A 24 -4.18 -14.14 -9.25
CA LEU A 24 -3.36 -13.54 -8.19
C LEU A 24 -3.00 -14.64 -7.18
N PRO A 25 -1.73 -15.00 -7.04
CA PRO A 25 -1.31 -16.01 -6.08
C PRO A 25 -1.49 -15.49 -4.65
N GLY A 26 -1.94 -16.38 -3.78
CA GLY A 26 -2.00 -16.15 -2.34
C GLY A 26 -3.19 -15.33 -1.85
N THR A 27 -3.33 -15.37 -0.54
CA THR A 27 -4.32 -14.63 0.26
C THR A 27 -3.62 -14.01 1.46
N ILE A 28 -4.33 -13.20 2.24
CA ILE A 28 -3.80 -12.69 3.52
C ILE A 28 -3.42 -13.85 4.47
N PHE A 29 -4.12 -14.98 4.39
CA PHE A 29 -3.87 -16.15 5.23
C PHE A 29 -2.63 -16.93 4.79
N THR A 30 -2.43 -17.10 3.47
CA THR A 30 -1.19 -17.73 2.97
C THR A 30 0.03 -16.87 3.26
N ALA A 31 -0.10 -15.54 3.14
CA ALA A 31 0.98 -14.61 3.49
C ALA A 31 1.29 -14.62 5.00
N ALA A 32 0.27 -14.72 5.85
CA ALA A 32 0.47 -14.86 7.29
C ALA A 32 1.21 -16.15 7.63
N LYS A 33 0.80 -17.28 7.04
CA LYS A 33 1.48 -18.56 7.22
C LYS A 33 2.95 -18.52 6.81
N GLU A 34 3.27 -17.91 5.66
CA GLU A 34 4.65 -17.74 5.20
C GLU A 34 5.51 -16.90 6.18
N ILE A 35 4.90 -15.92 6.86
CA ILE A 35 5.56 -15.11 7.89
C ILE A 35 5.82 -15.94 9.14
N GLU A 36 4.84 -16.74 9.57
CA GLU A 36 4.96 -17.60 10.74
C GLU A 36 6.01 -18.72 10.54
N GLU A 37 6.08 -19.27 9.33
CA GLU A 37 7.12 -20.24 8.94
C GLU A 37 8.54 -19.68 9.01
N LEU A 38 8.69 -18.36 8.86
CA LEU A 38 9.95 -17.62 9.06
C LEU A 38 10.22 -17.24 10.52
N GLY A 39 9.37 -17.67 11.47
CA GLY A 39 9.47 -17.35 12.89
C GLY A 39 8.88 -15.98 13.28
N GLY A 40 8.24 -15.27 12.35
CA GLY A 40 7.57 -14.00 12.62
C GLY A 40 6.18 -14.17 13.22
N LYS A 41 5.59 -13.06 13.66
CA LYS A 41 4.19 -13.00 14.15
C LYS A 41 3.34 -12.23 13.17
N CYS A 42 2.21 -12.79 12.77
CA CYS A 42 1.32 -12.15 11.80
C CYS A 42 -0.15 -12.27 12.19
N LEU A 43 -0.87 -11.16 12.06
CA LEU A 43 -2.32 -11.09 12.22
C LEU A 43 -2.96 -10.76 10.85
N PRO A 44 -3.56 -11.72 10.14
CA PRO A 44 -4.32 -11.44 8.94
C PRO A 44 -5.71 -10.89 9.29
N VAL A 45 -6.10 -9.77 8.66
CA VAL A 45 -7.42 -9.13 8.86
C VAL A 45 -8.03 -8.81 7.50
N VAL A 46 -9.23 -9.33 7.25
CA VAL A 46 -10.00 -8.97 6.05
C VAL A 46 -10.42 -7.52 6.16
N CYS A 47 -9.96 -6.68 5.22
CA CYS A 47 -10.22 -5.25 5.23
C CYS A 47 -10.27 -4.70 3.80
N ASP A 48 -11.37 -4.06 3.46
CA ASP A 48 -11.45 -3.21 2.27
C ASP A 48 -11.28 -1.75 2.69
N ILE A 49 -10.16 -1.14 2.33
CA ILE A 49 -9.79 0.22 2.76
C ILE A 49 -10.68 1.33 2.21
N ARG A 50 -11.63 1.01 1.34
CA ARG A 50 -12.66 1.96 0.87
C ARG A 50 -13.70 2.27 1.95
N PHE A 51 -13.87 1.37 2.93
CA PHE A 51 -14.89 1.48 3.97
C PHE A 51 -14.27 1.80 5.32
N GLU A 52 -14.71 2.90 5.93
CA GLU A 52 -14.15 3.39 7.20
C GLU A 52 -14.29 2.38 8.33
N ASP A 53 -15.46 1.75 8.46
CA ASP A 53 -15.71 0.73 9.50
C ASP A 53 -14.77 -0.47 9.38
N ASN A 54 -14.43 -0.89 8.14
CA ASN A 54 -13.47 -1.97 7.92
C ASN A 54 -12.06 -1.59 8.39
N VAL A 55 -11.65 -0.35 8.11
CA VAL A 55 -10.32 0.15 8.52
C VAL A 55 -10.25 0.30 10.03
N VAL A 56 -11.30 0.88 10.65
CA VAL A 56 -11.39 1.02 12.12
C VAL A 56 -11.28 -0.36 12.77
N ALA A 57 -12.11 -1.32 12.36
CA ALA A 57 -12.12 -2.67 12.92
C ALA A 57 -10.76 -3.38 12.76
N ALA A 58 -10.10 -3.21 11.59
CA ALA A 58 -8.80 -3.82 11.33
C ALA A 58 -7.69 -3.24 12.21
N VAL A 59 -7.68 -1.92 12.38
CA VAL A 59 -6.70 -1.22 13.22
C VAL A 59 -6.91 -1.57 14.69
N GLU A 60 -8.16 -1.54 15.18
CA GLU A 60 -8.49 -1.89 16.58
C GLU A 60 -8.11 -3.34 16.90
N LYS A 61 -8.42 -4.28 15.99
CA LYS A 61 -8.03 -5.68 16.14
C LYS A 61 -6.51 -5.85 16.22
N GLY A 62 -5.76 -5.12 15.39
CA GLY A 62 -4.30 -5.11 15.41
C GLY A 62 -3.74 -4.56 16.71
N VAL A 63 -4.27 -3.43 17.17
CA VAL A 63 -3.88 -2.80 18.44
C VAL A 63 -4.20 -3.70 19.64
N GLN A 64 -5.38 -4.33 19.63
CA GLN A 64 -5.76 -5.28 20.68
C GLN A 64 -4.81 -6.48 20.74
N HIS A 65 -4.33 -6.95 19.57
CA HIS A 65 -3.48 -8.14 19.48
C HIS A 65 -2.01 -7.85 19.82
N PHE A 66 -1.45 -6.73 19.35
CA PHE A 66 -0.03 -6.40 19.48
C PHE A 66 0.26 -5.22 20.42
N GLY A 67 -0.75 -4.55 20.95
CA GLY A 67 -0.60 -3.46 21.91
C GLY A 67 -0.49 -2.06 21.30
N GLY A 68 -0.22 -1.91 20.00
CA GLY A 68 -0.05 -0.62 19.35
C GLY A 68 0.24 -0.71 17.86
N ILE A 69 0.56 0.43 17.25
CA ILE A 69 1.02 0.53 15.87
C ILE A 69 2.20 1.51 15.84
N ASP A 70 3.34 1.02 15.37
CA ASP A 70 4.55 1.82 15.17
C ASP A 70 4.70 2.28 13.73
N ILE A 71 4.34 1.40 12.78
CA ILE A 71 4.54 1.65 11.36
C ILE A 71 3.25 1.38 10.59
N CYS A 72 2.82 2.36 9.80
CA CYS A 72 1.72 2.23 8.84
C CYS A 72 2.26 2.18 7.41
N ILE A 73 2.01 1.09 6.68
CA ILE A 73 2.46 0.94 5.28
C ILE A 73 1.26 0.99 4.34
N ASN A 74 1.13 2.06 3.59
CA ASN A 74 0.12 2.23 2.54
C ASN A 74 0.62 1.61 1.23
N ASN A 75 0.32 0.32 1.04
CA ASN A 75 0.70 -0.45 -0.13
C ASN A 75 -0.50 -0.76 -1.05
N ALA A 76 -1.72 -0.76 -0.52
CA ALA A 76 -2.92 -1.06 -1.32
C ALA A 76 -3.06 -0.09 -2.49
N SER A 77 -3.32 -0.61 -3.69
CA SER A 77 -3.45 0.18 -4.90
C SER A 77 -4.37 -0.49 -5.91
N ALA A 78 -5.13 0.32 -6.66
CA ALA A 78 -5.82 -0.09 -7.87
C ALA A 78 -5.13 0.53 -9.09
N ILE A 79 -5.07 -0.23 -10.18
CA ILE A 79 -4.41 0.19 -11.41
C ILE A 79 -5.30 -0.05 -12.62
N VAL A 80 -5.58 1.03 -13.36
CA VAL A 80 -6.25 1.01 -14.67
C VAL A 80 -5.49 1.99 -15.58
N PRO A 81 -4.43 1.54 -16.28
CA PRO A 81 -3.51 2.41 -17.02
C PRO A 81 -4.02 2.65 -18.44
N PHE A 82 -5.23 3.17 -18.58
CA PHE A 82 -5.86 3.46 -19.85
C PHE A 82 -6.01 4.96 -20.09
N PRO A 83 -6.02 5.39 -21.36
CA PRO A 83 -6.29 6.78 -21.72
C PRO A 83 -7.72 7.18 -21.33
N THR A 84 -7.95 8.47 -21.12
CA THR A 84 -9.20 9.05 -20.60
C THR A 84 -10.47 8.51 -21.27
N GLY A 85 -10.48 8.41 -22.59
CA GLY A 85 -11.65 7.92 -23.33
C GLY A 85 -11.98 6.43 -23.13
N SER A 86 -11.10 5.65 -22.51
CA SER A 86 -11.25 4.21 -22.28
C SER A 86 -11.48 3.85 -20.80
N VAL A 87 -11.47 4.83 -19.90
CA VAL A 87 -11.73 4.62 -18.47
C VAL A 87 -13.19 4.91 -18.18
N ASP A 88 -13.94 3.91 -17.73
CA ASP A 88 -15.29 4.11 -17.19
C ASP A 88 -15.20 4.72 -15.77
N MET A 89 -16.25 5.45 -15.36
CA MET A 89 -16.26 6.15 -14.07
C MET A 89 -16.19 5.20 -12.87
N LYS A 90 -16.70 3.98 -12.98
CA LYS A 90 -16.59 2.97 -11.91
C LYS A 90 -15.12 2.62 -11.63
N ARG A 91 -14.30 2.51 -12.68
CA ARG A 91 -12.84 2.27 -12.53
C ARG A 91 -12.11 3.52 -12.06
N TYR A 92 -12.52 4.70 -12.52
CA TYR A 92 -12.01 5.97 -12.01
C TYR A 92 -12.24 6.07 -10.51
N ASP A 93 -13.48 5.90 -10.05
CA ASP A 93 -13.87 5.98 -8.65
C ASP A 93 -13.11 4.92 -7.82
N LEU A 94 -12.99 3.69 -8.32
CA LEU A 94 -12.22 2.64 -7.65
C LEU A 94 -10.76 3.04 -7.40
N MET A 95 -10.10 3.67 -8.39
CA MET A 95 -8.71 4.15 -8.22
C MET A 95 -8.62 5.28 -7.20
N GLN A 96 -9.54 6.24 -7.23
CA GLN A 96 -9.57 7.34 -6.24
C GLN A 96 -9.86 6.82 -4.83
N ASP A 97 -10.84 5.92 -4.70
CA ASP A 97 -11.25 5.36 -3.41
C ASP A 97 -10.14 4.54 -2.75
N ILE A 98 -9.38 3.76 -3.53
CA ILE A 98 -8.30 2.93 -2.98
C ILE A 98 -7.02 3.75 -2.82
N ASN A 99 -6.54 4.38 -3.90
CA ASN A 99 -5.21 4.99 -3.90
C ASN A 99 -5.17 6.26 -3.03
N THR A 100 -6.01 7.26 -3.32
CA THR A 100 -5.97 8.53 -2.62
C THR A 100 -6.75 8.49 -1.31
N ARG A 101 -8.06 8.21 -1.39
CA ARG A 101 -8.95 8.21 -0.22
C ARG A 101 -8.56 7.15 0.80
N GLY A 102 -8.26 5.92 0.34
CA GLY A 102 -7.86 4.81 1.21
C GLY A 102 -6.56 5.09 1.95
N THR A 103 -5.55 5.64 1.27
CA THR A 103 -4.29 6.08 1.90
C THR A 103 -4.53 7.11 3.00
N PHE A 104 -5.36 8.13 2.72
CA PHE A 104 -5.74 9.11 3.73
C PHE A 104 -6.45 8.47 4.92
N LEU A 105 -7.45 7.63 4.66
CA LEU A 105 -8.25 6.98 5.69
C LEU A 105 -7.42 6.09 6.60
N VAL A 106 -6.58 5.20 6.04
CA VAL A 106 -5.71 4.32 6.84
C VAL A 106 -4.76 5.13 7.70
N SER A 107 -4.13 6.16 7.12
CA SER A 107 -3.23 7.05 7.86
C SER A 107 -3.95 7.78 8.99
N LYS A 108 -5.17 8.29 8.75
CA LYS A 108 -6.03 8.95 9.74
C LYS A 108 -6.36 8.01 10.92
N ILE A 109 -6.78 6.78 10.63
CA ILE A 109 -7.19 5.84 11.68
C ILE A 109 -5.99 5.31 12.48
N CYS A 110 -4.82 5.16 11.87
CA CYS A 110 -3.59 4.79 12.58
C CYS A 110 -3.02 5.93 13.44
N LEU A 111 -3.30 7.20 13.11
CA LEU A 111 -2.67 8.37 13.75
C LEU A 111 -2.74 8.39 15.29
N PRO A 112 -3.87 8.08 15.96
CA PRO A 112 -3.95 8.08 17.43
C PRO A 112 -2.99 7.08 18.09
N TYR A 113 -2.67 5.98 17.42
CA TYR A 113 -1.77 4.94 17.90
C TYR A 113 -0.32 5.28 17.58
N LEU A 114 -0.03 5.75 16.35
CA LEU A 114 1.29 6.25 15.94
C LEU A 114 1.80 7.35 16.87
N ARG A 115 0.93 8.24 17.36
CA ARG A 115 1.29 9.30 18.34
C ARG A 115 1.77 8.77 19.69
N LYS A 116 1.56 7.49 19.99
CA LYS A 116 1.98 6.83 21.23
C LYS A 116 3.26 6.01 21.06
N SER A 117 3.75 5.88 19.84
CA SER A 117 4.95 5.12 19.51
C SER A 117 6.19 6.01 19.50
N ASP A 118 7.30 5.47 20.02
CA ASP A 118 8.62 6.12 19.96
C ASP A 118 9.29 5.98 18.58
N HIS A 119 8.74 5.13 17.70
CA HIS A 119 9.28 4.82 16.39
C HIS A 119 8.26 5.01 15.26
N ALA A 120 7.37 6.00 15.42
CA ALA A 120 6.23 6.20 14.53
C ALA A 120 6.63 6.55 13.10
N HIS A 121 6.10 5.77 12.14
CA HIS A 121 6.36 6.00 10.72
C HIS A 121 5.17 5.68 9.83
N ILE A 122 4.97 6.48 8.78
CA ILE A 122 4.04 6.17 7.69
C ILE A 122 4.85 6.06 6.40
N LEU A 123 4.78 4.90 5.75
CA LEU A 123 5.41 4.64 4.45
C LEU A 123 4.34 4.43 3.38
N THR A 124 4.42 5.17 2.30
CA THR A 124 3.46 5.09 1.19
C THR A 124 4.17 4.67 -0.10
N PHE A 125 3.68 3.64 -0.77
CA PHE A 125 4.16 3.25 -2.10
C PHE A 125 3.53 4.14 -3.16
N SER A 126 4.19 5.24 -3.50
CA SER A 126 3.69 6.25 -4.42
C SER A 126 4.81 6.87 -5.25
N PRO A 127 4.53 7.45 -6.44
CA PRO A 127 5.55 7.99 -7.34
C PRO A 127 6.22 9.25 -6.79
N PRO A 128 7.37 9.65 -7.34
CA PRO A 128 7.94 10.99 -7.08
C PRO A 128 6.98 12.08 -7.55
N LEU A 129 7.08 13.28 -6.94
CA LEU A 129 6.32 14.46 -7.35
C LEU A 129 6.98 15.08 -8.59
N ASP A 130 6.81 14.44 -9.73
CA ASP A 130 7.26 14.91 -11.03
C ASP A 130 6.02 15.31 -11.85
N LEU A 131 5.95 16.59 -12.25
CA LEU A 131 4.82 17.18 -12.98
C LEU A 131 5.04 17.25 -14.50
N ASP A 132 6.05 16.58 -15.04
CA ASP A 132 6.23 16.45 -16.47
C ASP A 132 5.01 15.72 -17.09
N ASP A 133 4.42 16.31 -18.12
CA ASP A 133 3.17 15.85 -18.73
C ASP A 133 3.27 14.43 -19.33
N LYS A 134 4.46 13.98 -19.70
CA LYS A 134 4.71 12.61 -20.18
C LYS A 134 4.27 11.54 -19.18
N TRP A 135 4.26 11.83 -17.88
CA TRP A 135 3.81 10.91 -16.84
C TRP A 135 2.29 10.87 -16.68
N PHE A 136 1.61 11.91 -17.15
CA PHE A 136 0.16 12.03 -17.05
C PHE A 136 -0.56 11.58 -18.33
N ALA A 137 -0.06 11.99 -19.48
CA ALA A 137 -0.75 11.82 -20.76
C ALA A 137 -1.19 10.39 -21.08
N PRO A 138 -0.42 9.32 -20.81
CA PRO A 138 -0.82 7.95 -21.15
C PRO A 138 -2.02 7.43 -20.33
N HIS A 139 -2.20 7.90 -19.08
CA HIS A 139 -3.17 7.34 -18.13
C HIS A 139 -3.53 8.32 -17.01
N VAL A 140 -4.14 9.44 -17.39
CA VAL A 140 -4.45 10.58 -16.51
C VAL A 140 -5.13 10.15 -15.20
N ALA A 141 -6.18 9.34 -15.27
CA ALA A 141 -6.95 8.91 -14.09
C ALA A 141 -6.09 8.13 -13.07
N TYR A 142 -5.26 7.21 -13.56
CA TYR A 142 -4.35 6.44 -12.70
C TYR A 142 -3.27 7.34 -12.10
N THR A 143 -2.61 8.15 -12.92
CA THR A 143 -1.55 9.05 -12.45
C THR A 143 -2.04 10.00 -11.38
N ILE A 144 -3.19 10.66 -11.56
CA ILE A 144 -3.78 11.55 -10.55
C ILE A 144 -4.01 10.81 -9.24
N SER A 145 -4.55 9.59 -9.27
CA SER A 145 -4.80 8.83 -8.05
C SER A 145 -3.51 8.45 -7.32
N LYS A 146 -2.44 8.13 -8.04
CA LYS A 146 -1.12 7.82 -7.46
C LYS A 146 -0.40 9.07 -6.97
N MET A 147 -0.45 10.17 -7.72
CA MET A 147 0.07 11.47 -7.28
C MET A 147 -0.65 11.98 -6.03
N GLY A 148 -1.95 11.70 -5.90
CA GLY A 148 -2.71 11.98 -4.68
C GLY A 148 -2.07 11.36 -3.44
N MET A 149 -1.58 10.11 -3.53
CA MET A 149 -0.86 9.45 -2.42
C MET A 149 0.45 10.19 -2.08
N SER A 150 1.18 10.68 -3.08
CA SER A 150 2.42 11.44 -2.87
C SER A 150 2.16 12.81 -2.25
N LEU A 151 1.09 13.49 -2.67
CA LEU A 151 0.66 14.75 -2.07
C LEU A 151 0.20 14.56 -0.61
N LEU A 152 -0.47 13.46 -0.30
CA LEU A 152 -0.79 13.09 1.10
C LEU A 152 0.47 12.90 1.92
N THR A 153 1.48 12.21 1.38
CA THR A 153 2.79 12.05 2.04
C THR A 153 3.42 13.41 2.35
N LEU A 154 3.45 14.33 1.37
CA LEU A 154 3.99 15.67 1.55
C LEU A 154 3.25 16.45 2.65
N GLY A 155 1.91 16.43 2.61
CA GLY A 155 1.07 17.11 3.60
C GLY A 155 1.22 16.51 5.00
N HIS A 156 1.07 15.20 5.13
CA HIS A 156 1.20 14.49 6.41
C HIS A 156 2.60 14.63 7.02
N ALA A 157 3.67 14.63 6.21
CA ALA A 157 5.03 14.83 6.70
C ALA A 157 5.17 16.15 7.47
N ARG A 158 4.54 17.22 6.98
CA ARG A 158 4.54 18.51 7.67
C ARG A 158 3.57 18.55 8.85
N GLU A 159 2.35 18.04 8.68
CA GLU A 159 1.31 18.04 9.71
C GLU A 159 1.73 17.23 10.94
N PHE A 160 2.30 16.02 10.72
CA PHE A 160 2.61 15.07 11.79
C PHE A 160 4.00 15.26 12.41
N LYS A 161 4.81 16.19 11.87
CA LYS A 161 6.13 16.54 12.43
C LYS A 161 6.07 16.89 13.90
N LYS A 162 5.02 17.60 14.35
CA LYS A 162 4.80 17.96 15.78
C LYS A 162 4.58 16.76 16.70
N PHE A 163 4.30 15.58 16.15
CA PHE A 163 4.14 14.33 16.89
C PHE A 163 5.34 13.39 16.71
N SER A 164 6.42 13.85 16.10
CA SER A 164 7.61 13.06 15.80
C SER A 164 7.34 11.84 14.93
N ILE A 165 6.33 11.90 14.04
CA ILE A 165 6.00 10.82 13.11
C ILE A 165 6.73 11.08 11.79
N GLY A 166 7.57 10.12 11.37
CA GLY A 166 8.18 10.12 10.04
C GLY A 166 7.15 9.78 8.97
N VAL A 167 7.17 10.47 7.82
CA VAL A 167 6.24 10.17 6.72
C VAL A 167 7.01 10.26 5.40
N ASN A 168 7.08 9.15 4.68
CA ASN A 168 7.83 9.05 3.44
C ASN A 168 7.07 8.30 2.34
N SER A 169 7.42 8.59 1.09
CA SER A 169 7.06 7.79 -0.07
C SER A 169 8.23 6.92 -0.51
N LEU A 170 7.92 5.72 -0.98
CA LEU A 170 8.89 4.80 -1.58
C LEU A 170 8.44 4.44 -2.99
N TRP A 171 9.37 4.53 -3.94
CA TRP A 171 9.18 4.09 -5.32
C TRP A 171 10.45 3.47 -5.89
N PRO A 172 10.33 2.45 -6.75
CA PRO A 172 11.48 1.89 -7.44
C PRO A 172 11.91 2.80 -8.60
N LEU A 173 13.19 2.81 -8.91
CA LEU A 173 13.74 3.47 -10.12
C LEU A 173 13.55 2.60 -11.38
N THR A 174 13.20 1.33 -11.22
CA THR A 174 13.03 0.35 -12.31
C THR A 174 11.70 -0.37 -12.17
N ALA A 175 11.25 -1.04 -13.22
CA ALA A 175 10.11 -1.96 -13.10
C ALA A 175 10.44 -3.08 -12.11
N ILE A 176 9.43 -3.49 -11.33
CA ILE A 176 9.53 -4.57 -10.34
C ILE A 176 8.62 -5.71 -10.79
N ASP A 177 9.12 -6.94 -10.75
CA ASP A 177 8.38 -8.13 -11.14
C ASP A 177 7.24 -8.42 -10.14
N THR A 178 6.07 -7.92 -10.47
CA THR A 178 4.84 -8.06 -9.68
C THR A 178 3.70 -8.59 -10.53
N ALA A 179 2.65 -9.10 -9.88
CA ALA A 179 1.43 -9.51 -10.56
C ALA A 179 0.80 -8.36 -11.41
N ALA A 180 0.94 -7.11 -10.98
CA ALA A 180 0.49 -5.94 -11.74
C ALA A 180 1.28 -5.77 -13.04
N VAL A 181 2.60 -5.94 -13.01
CA VAL A 181 3.46 -5.88 -14.20
C VAL A 181 3.12 -7.04 -15.15
N ARG A 182 3.03 -8.26 -14.64
CA ARG A 182 2.71 -9.46 -15.44
C ARG A 182 1.33 -9.40 -16.09
N ASN A 183 0.32 -8.93 -15.36
CA ASN A 183 -1.07 -9.02 -15.79
C ASN A 183 -1.62 -7.74 -16.46
N VAL A 184 -0.99 -6.55 -16.22
CA VAL A 184 -1.58 -5.26 -16.60
C VAL A 184 -0.59 -4.35 -17.32
N LEU A 185 0.71 -4.30 -16.94
CA LEU A 185 1.64 -3.27 -17.37
C LEU A 185 2.63 -3.69 -18.48
N GLY A 186 2.53 -4.87 -19.04
CA GLY A 186 3.42 -5.26 -20.14
C GLY A 186 3.72 -6.74 -20.25
N GLY A 187 3.09 -7.55 -19.41
CA GLY A 187 3.16 -9.00 -19.48
C GLY A 187 4.53 -9.59 -19.16
N GLU A 188 4.74 -10.83 -19.60
CA GLU A 188 5.94 -11.61 -19.32
C GLU A 188 7.25 -10.96 -19.82
N ASN A 189 7.21 -10.22 -20.92
CA ASN A 189 8.41 -9.57 -21.46
C ASN A 189 8.89 -8.44 -20.52
N THR A 190 7.96 -7.64 -20.00
CA THR A 190 8.29 -6.58 -19.03
C THR A 190 8.73 -7.21 -17.71
N ALA A 191 8.08 -8.29 -17.26
CA ALA A 191 8.48 -9.01 -16.05
C ALA A 191 9.92 -9.55 -16.12
N LYS A 192 10.33 -10.12 -17.25
CA LYS A 192 11.71 -10.62 -17.47
C LYS A 192 12.78 -9.54 -17.40
N SER A 193 12.45 -8.29 -17.75
CA SER A 193 13.35 -7.14 -17.65
C SER A 193 13.21 -6.37 -16.33
N SER A 194 12.29 -6.78 -15.46
CA SER A 194 12.06 -6.18 -14.15
C SER A 194 13.01 -6.74 -13.10
N ARG A 195 13.22 -5.96 -12.03
CA ARG A 195 13.99 -6.41 -10.87
C ARG A 195 13.11 -7.23 -9.93
N ASP A 196 13.75 -8.08 -9.14
CA ASP A 196 13.07 -8.84 -8.09
C ASP A 196 12.44 -7.91 -7.05
N VAL A 197 11.30 -8.35 -6.49
CA VAL A 197 10.55 -7.56 -5.50
C VAL A 197 11.32 -7.34 -4.19
N SER A 198 12.31 -8.16 -3.87
CA SER A 198 13.14 -8.04 -2.66
C SER A 198 13.85 -6.69 -2.56
N ILE A 199 14.22 -6.09 -3.70
CA ILE A 199 14.87 -4.76 -3.73
C ILE A 199 14.01 -3.65 -3.07
N MET A 200 12.71 -3.86 -2.98
CA MET A 200 11.81 -2.91 -2.30
C MET A 200 11.80 -3.11 -0.78
N ALA A 201 12.38 -4.19 -0.30
CA ALA A 201 12.41 -4.54 1.13
C ALA A 201 13.76 -4.25 1.79
N ASP A 202 14.80 -4.05 0.97
CA ASP A 202 16.16 -3.68 1.41
C ASP A 202 16.31 -2.17 1.57
#